data_0930bad40dcfaeb571a1bab7f23d343d
#
_entry.id   0930bad40dcfaeb571a1bab7f23d343d
#
_cell.length_a   1.000
_cell.length_b   1.000
_cell.length_c   1.000
_cell.angle_alpha   90.00
_cell.angle_beta   90.00
_cell.angle_gamma   90.00
#
_symmetry.space_group_name_H-M   'P 1'
#
loop_
_entity.id
_entity.type
_entity.pdbx_description
1 polymer ?
#
loop_
_entity_poly.entity_id
_entity_poly.type
_entity_poly.pdbx_seq_one_letter_code
_entity_poly.pdbx_strand_id
1 'polypeptide(L)'
;TIDYTTSDGTATAGSDYTSVAGTVSIDAGQTTASIEVEVLGDTEDEDNESFSINLNNAIGAMIEDGQALATIVDDDQQQTPPATPGFQYETTSDWGSGFNGQITLSNSGSAEWSDWTVGFDWDRNITQIWNAEIVSHIGNHYVIGNLSWNGSVEAGQTVSFGFGGNPGNVTDSPVNVVINGTSVNGDPPPPSEPDISIADITLNEGDSGTTT
;
A
#
# COMPACT_ATOMS: atom_id res chain seq x y z
N THR A 1 47.27 -7.45 -13.58
CA THR A 1 46.25 -6.40 -13.50
C THR A 1 45.33 -6.47 -14.69
N ILE A 2 44.05 -6.12 -14.51
CA ILE A 2 43.01 -6.15 -15.55
C ILE A 2 42.19 -4.90 -15.40
N ASP A 3 41.97 -4.16 -16.48
CA ASP A 3 41.02 -3.04 -16.47
C ASP A 3 39.61 -3.54 -16.61
N TYR A 4 38.69 -2.88 -15.90
CA TYR A 4 37.27 -3.20 -15.98
C TYR A 4 36.43 -1.94 -16.13
N THR A 5 35.23 -2.08 -16.74
CA THR A 5 34.22 -1.05 -16.85
C THR A 5 32.83 -1.67 -16.92
N THR A 6 31.84 -1.03 -16.33
CA THR A 6 30.43 -1.35 -16.56
C THR A 6 29.90 -0.70 -17.82
N SER A 7 28.90 -1.30 -18.41
CA SER A 7 28.14 -0.74 -19.56
C SER A 7 26.66 -1.05 -19.40
N ASP A 8 25.81 -0.10 -19.70
CA ASP A 8 24.36 -0.22 -19.67
C ASP A 8 23.90 -1.36 -20.60
N GLY A 9 22.85 -2.02 -20.16
CA GLY A 9 22.04 -2.93 -20.93
C GLY A 9 20.60 -2.46 -20.93
N THR A 10 19.66 -3.19 -20.29
CA THR A 10 18.36 -2.67 -19.93
C THR A 10 18.50 -1.78 -18.69
N ALA A 11 19.32 -2.19 -17.71
CA ALA A 11 19.68 -1.35 -16.57
C ALA A 11 20.56 -0.16 -16.98
N THR A 12 20.27 1.02 -16.43
CA THR A 12 20.86 2.32 -16.75
C THR A 12 21.65 2.86 -15.56
N ALA A 13 22.90 3.23 -15.79
CA ALA A 13 23.74 3.83 -14.75
C ALA A 13 23.15 5.14 -14.22
N GLY A 14 23.03 5.23 -12.90
CA GLY A 14 22.49 6.38 -12.18
C GLY A 14 21.01 6.26 -11.80
N SER A 15 20.26 5.33 -12.40
CA SER A 15 18.94 4.89 -11.93
C SER A 15 19.08 3.56 -11.17
N ASP A 16 19.62 2.53 -11.83
CA ASP A 16 19.53 1.13 -11.38
C ASP A 16 20.84 0.63 -10.78
N TYR A 17 21.96 1.23 -11.14
CA TYR A 17 23.27 0.92 -10.56
C TYR A 17 24.26 2.10 -10.66
N THR A 18 25.28 2.05 -9.83
CA THR A 18 26.40 3.01 -9.92
C THR A 18 27.45 2.49 -10.90
N SER A 19 27.69 3.21 -12.02
CA SER A 19 28.73 2.81 -12.98
C SER A 19 30.11 2.85 -12.35
N VAL A 20 30.91 1.81 -12.63
CA VAL A 20 32.28 1.70 -12.15
C VAL A 20 33.26 1.41 -13.28
N ALA A 21 34.45 1.97 -13.16
CA ALA A 21 35.59 1.66 -14.03
C ALA A 21 36.88 1.73 -13.21
N GLY A 22 37.81 0.86 -13.48
CA GLY A 22 39.07 0.82 -12.73
C GLY A 22 39.99 -0.32 -13.18
N THR A 23 40.98 -0.58 -12.35
CA THR A 23 41.94 -1.69 -12.54
C THR A 23 41.89 -2.56 -11.30
N VAL A 24 41.72 -3.87 -11.47
CA VAL A 24 41.81 -4.87 -10.41
C VAL A 24 43.11 -5.68 -10.55
N SER A 25 43.72 -6.06 -9.44
CA SER A 25 44.90 -6.92 -9.41
C SER A 25 44.62 -8.22 -8.68
N ILE A 26 45.16 -9.33 -9.20
CA ILE A 26 45.21 -10.61 -8.51
C ILE A 26 46.63 -10.75 -7.97
N ASP A 27 46.76 -10.77 -6.65
CA ASP A 27 48.09 -10.85 -5.99
C ASP A 27 48.72 -12.22 -6.18
N ALA A 28 50.05 -12.27 -6.04
CA ALA A 28 50.80 -13.52 -6.17
C ALA A 28 50.31 -14.55 -5.13
N GLY A 29 49.88 -15.70 -5.63
CA GLY A 29 49.32 -16.78 -4.82
C GLY A 29 47.82 -16.73 -4.64
N GLN A 30 47.16 -15.69 -5.10
CA GLN A 30 45.68 -15.59 -5.21
C GLN A 30 45.22 -16.06 -6.59
N THR A 31 43.97 -16.49 -6.68
CA THR A 31 43.32 -16.94 -7.93
C THR A 31 42.09 -16.13 -8.29
N THR A 32 41.65 -15.24 -7.40
CA THR A 32 40.44 -14.43 -7.57
C THR A 32 40.66 -12.99 -7.10
N ALA A 33 39.92 -12.09 -7.67
CA ALA A 33 39.69 -10.70 -7.18
C ALA A 33 38.23 -10.34 -7.38
N SER A 34 37.75 -9.39 -6.60
CA SER A 34 36.35 -8.93 -6.64
C SER A 34 36.26 -7.55 -7.28
N ILE A 35 35.20 -7.34 -8.06
CA ILE A 35 34.77 -6.06 -8.53
C ILE A 35 33.41 -5.80 -7.85
N GLU A 36 33.27 -4.68 -7.14
CA GLU A 36 32.03 -4.31 -6.46
C GLU A 36 31.28 -3.30 -7.33
N VAL A 37 30.02 -3.52 -7.53
CA VAL A 37 29.08 -2.62 -8.21
C VAL A 37 27.88 -2.41 -7.30
N GLU A 38 27.58 -1.18 -6.97
CA GLU A 38 26.43 -0.82 -6.15
C GLU A 38 25.17 -0.84 -7.02
N VAL A 39 24.14 -1.57 -6.58
CA VAL A 39 22.79 -1.57 -7.15
C VAL A 39 21.95 -0.56 -6.37
N LEU A 40 21.22 0.28 -7.08
CA LEU A 40 20.32 1.27 -6.53
C LEU A 40 18.91 0.66 -6.53
N GLY A 41 18.30 0.53 -5.36
CA GLY A 41 16.93 0.06 -5.23
C GLY A 41 15.97 1.23 -5.11
N ASP A 42 14.73 1.03 -5.58
CA ASP A 42 13.62 1.96 -5.41
C ASP A 42 12.34 1.18 -4.95
N THR A 43 11.17 1.55 -5.36
CA THR A 43 9.89 0.90 -5.00
C THR A 43 8.94 0.82 -6.19
N GLU A 44 9.46 0.96 -7.40
CA GLU A 44 8.69 0.87 -8.63
C GLU A 44 8.76 -0.56 -9.17
N ASP A 45 7.62 -1.11 -9.55
CA ASP A 45 7.53 -2.44 -10.19
C ASP A 45 8.06 -2.33 -11.63
N GLU A 46 9.18 -2.98 -11.88
CA GLU A 46 9.88 -2.96 -13.15
C GLU A 46 10.15 -4.38 -13.66
N ASP A 47 10.53 -4.51 -14.91
CA ASP A 47 11.02 -5.78 -15.42
C ASP A 47 12.46 -6.02 -14.92
N ASN A 48 12.85 -7.28 -14.72
CA ASN A 48 14.24 -7.62 -14.42
C ASN A 48 15.18 -7.02 -15.46
N GLU A 49 16.19 -6.33 -15.01
CA GLU A 49 17.11 -5.59 -15.84
C GLU A 49 18.53 -6.15 -15.83
N SER A 50 19.37 -5.71 -16.74
CA SER A 50 20.75 -6.17 -16.81
C SER A 50 21.73 -5.11 -17.30
N PHE A 51 22.96 -5.23 -16.80
CA PHE A 51 24.13 -4.47 -17.28
C PHE A 51 25.31 -5.40 -17.48
N SER A 52 26.33 -4.95 -18.18
CA SER A 52 27.55 -5.72 -18.44
C SER A 52 28.73 -5.20 -17.66
N ILE A 53 29.62 -6.10 -17.24
CA ILE A 53 30.97 -5.79 -16.76
C ILE A 53 31.94 -6.30 -17.81
N ASN A 54 32.77 -5.41 -18.35
CA ASN A 54 33.72 -5.70 -19.42
C ASN A 54 35.13 -5.63 -18.88
N LEU A 55 35.94 -6.64 -19.22
CA LEU A 55 37.37 -6.77 -18.87
C LEU A 55 38.24 -6.44 -20.09
N ASN A 56 39.27 -5.63 -19.88
CA ASN A 56 40.20 -5.22 -20.94
C ASN A 56 41.65 -5.15 -20.41
N ASN A 57 42.60 -5.01 -21.30
CA ASN A 57 44.01 -4.68 -21.02
C ASN A 57 44.65 -5.53 -19.93
N ALA A 58 44.44 -6.86 -19.96
CA ALA A 58 45.08 -7.75 -18.99
C ALA A 58 46.62 -7.76 -19.15
N ILE A 59 47.32 -7.57 -18.04
CA ILE A 59 48.79 -7.67 -17.99
C ILE A 59 49.18 -8.92 -17.17
N GLY A 60 49.89 -9.80 -17.79
CA GLY A 60 50.36 -11.03 -17.16
C GLY A 60 49.40 -12.22 -17.19
N ALA A 61 48.27 -12.08 -17.91
CA ALA A 61 47.26 -13.12 -18.11
C ALA A 61 46.56 -12.96 -19.47
N MET A 62 45.86 -14.00 -19.92
CA MET A 62 44.91 -13.92 -21.04
C MET A 62 43.50 -13.79 -20.51
N ILE A 63 42.70 -12.99 -21.17
CA ILE A 63 41.27 -12.92 -20.93
C ILE A 63 40.62 -13.99 -21.82
N GLU A 64 40.04 -15.03 -21.23
CA GLU A 64 39.29 -16.07 -21.95
C GLU A 64 37.85 -15.63 -22.17
N ASP A 65 37.24 -15.02 -21.15
CA ASP A 65 35.92 -14.39 -21.20
C ASP A 65 36.06 -12.96 -20.67
N GLY A 66 35.77 -12.01 -21.51
CA GLY A 66 35.96 -10.59 -21.24
C GLY A 66 34.66 -9.86 -20.83
N GLN A 67 33.56 -10.58 -20.72
CA GLN A 67 32.25 -9.93 -20.38
C GLN A 67 31.44 -10.81 -19.44
N ALA A 68 30.98 -10.22 -18.37
CA ALA A 68 29.94 -10.79 -17.49
C ALA A 68 28.66 -9.98 -17.59
N LEU A 69 27.53 -10.67 -17.60
CA LEU A 69 26.21 -10.07 -17.49
C LEU A 69 25.76 -10.13 -16.02
N ALA A 70 25.43 -9.00 -15.45
CA ALA A 70 24.76 -8.88 -14.17
C ALA A 70 23.27 -8.66 -14.39
N THR A 71 22.43 -9.34 -13.63
CA THR A 71 20.97 -9.15 -13.66
C THR A 71 20.54 -8.54 -12.33
N ILE A 72 19.82 -7.43 -12.40
CA ILE A 72 19.09 -6.83 -11.29
C ILE A 72 17.70 -7.48 -11.34
N VAL A 73 17.32 -8.11 -10.24
CA VAL A 73 15.99 -8.72 -10.10
C VAL A 73 15.12 -7.73 -9.38
N ASP A 74 14.02 -7.35 -10.02
CA ASP A 74 13.00 -6.54 -9.39
C ASP A 74 12.35 -7.35 -8.25
N ASP A 75 12.29 -6.77 -7.06
CA ASP A 75 11.65 -7.35 -5.88
C ASP A 75 10.46 -6.51 -5.39
N ASP A 76 10.11 -5.49 -6.15
CA ASP A 76 8.93 -4.68 -5.94
C ASP A 76 7.70 -5.37 -6.53
N GLN A 77 6.58 -5.18 -5.88
CA GLN A 77 5.32 -5.74 -6.35
C GLN A 77 4.52 -4.64 -7.02
N GLN A 78 3.99 -4.95 -8.20
CA GLN A 78 3.01 -4.10 -8.83
C GLN A 78 1.90 -3.78 -7.82
N GLN A 79 1.95 -2.58 -7.24
CA GLN A 79 0.82 -2.05 -6.50
C GLN A 79 -0.31 -1.81 -7.50
N THR A 80 -1.09 -2.85 -7.78
CA THR A 80 -2.40 -2.60 -8.36
C THR A 80 -3.09 -1.59 -7.44
N PRO A 81 -3.48 -0.41 -7.93
CA PRO A 81 -4.23 0.54 -7.11
C PRO A 81 -5.34 -0.24 -6.41
N PRO A 82 -5.53 -0.11 -5.10
CA PRO A 82 -6.57 -0.84 -4.39
C PRO A 82 -7.86 -0.62 -5.17
N ALA A 83 -8.47 -1.71 -5.63
CA ALA A 83 -9.69 -1.62 -6.42
C ALA A 83 -10.70 -0.82 -5.61
N THR A 84 -11.16 0.29 -6.16
CA THR A 84 -12.07 1.20 -5.47
C THR A 84 -13.32 0.42 -5.10
N PRO A 85 -13.65 0.25 -3.81
CA PRO A 85 -14.83 -0.49 -3.41
C PRO A 85 -16.09 0.19 -3.91
N GLY A 86 -17.10 -0.59 -4.26
CA GLY A 86 -18.36 -0.05 -4.74
C GLY A 86 -19.27 0.35 -3.58
N PHE A 87 -19.95 1.49 -3.75
CA PHE A 87 -20.99 1.97 -2.85
C PHE A 87 -22.23 2.33 -3.63
N GLN A 88 -23.38 1.81 -3.21
CA GLN A 88 -24.66 2.16 -3.77
C GLN A 88 -25.65 2.44 -2.62
N TYR A 89 -26.32 3.57 -2.70
CA TYR A 89 -27.43 3.94 -1.80
C TYR A 89 -28.74 3.99 -2.57
N GLU A 90 -29.80 3.51 -1.95
CA GLU A 90 -31.17 3.56 -2.47
C GLU A 90 -32.15 3.90 -1.34
N THR A 91 -33.07 4.84 -1.61
CA THR A 91 -34.24 5.06 -0.76
C THR A 91 -35.32 4.06 -1.17
N THR A 92 -35.58 3.06 -0.33
CA THR A 92 -36.52 1.96 -0.64
C THR A 92 -37.97 2.34 -0.36
N SER A 93 -38.21 3.27 0.54
CA SER A 93 -39.51 3.88 0.78
C SER A 93 -39.38 5.22 1.50
N ASP A 94 -40.30 6.16 1.23
CA ASP A 94 -40.34 7.49 1.83
C ASP A 94 -41.80 7.91 2.08
N TRP A 95 -42.12 8.32 3.30
CA TRP A 95 -43.45 8.75 3.71
C TRP A 95 -43.46 10.20 4.23
N GLY A 96 -42.43 10.98 3.89
CA GLY A 96 -42.30 12.40 4.21
C GLY A 96 -41.79 12.72 5.60
N SER A 97 -42.27 12.07 6.65
CA SER A 97 -41.73 12.23 8.01
C SER A 97 -40.58 11.30 8.33
N GLY A 98 -40.36 10.28 7.50
CA GLY A 98 -39.29 9.30 7.61
C GLY A 98 -39.15 8.51 6.32
N PHE A 99 -38.13 7.65 6.26
CA PHE A 99 -37.82 6.85 5.10
C PHE A 99 -37.13 5.54 5.52
N ASN A 100 -37.08 4.58 4.59
CA ASN A 100 -36.17 3.45 4.65
C ASN A 100 -35.14 3.57 3.52
N GLY A 101 -33.89 3.28 3.85
CA GLY A 101 -32.79 3.21 2.90
C GLY A 101 -32.07 1.89 2.92
N GLN A 102 -31.38 1.59 1.84
CA GLN A 102 -30.48 0.46 1.70
C GLN A 102 -29.13 0.93 1.17
N ILE A 103 -28.08 0.40 1.75
CA ILE A 103 -26.71 0.54 1.21
C ILE A 103 -26.22 -0.83 0.80
N THR A 104 -25.59 -0.89 -0.37
CA THR A 104 -24.88 -2.06 -0.91
C THR A 104 -23.42 -1.71 -1.09
N LEU A 105 -22.55 -2.52 -0.49
CA LEU A 105 -21.11 -2.43 -0.61
C LEU A 105 -20.62 -3.54 -1.53
N SER A 106 -19.68 -3.23 -2.43
CA SER A 106 -19.08 -4.20 -3.37
C SER A 106 -17.58 -4.34 -3.09
N ASN A 107 -17.14 -5.57 -2.88
CA ASN A 107 -15.73 -5.88 -2.80
C ASN A 107 -15.16 -6.04 -4.22
N SER A 108 -14.63 -4.96 -4.78
CA SER A 108 -13.98 -4.96 -6.10
C SER A 108 -12.52 -5.40 -6.06
N GLY A 109 -11.97 -5.66 -4.87
CA GLY A 109 -10.60 -6.13 -4.66
C GLY A 109 -10.41 -7.59 -5.08
N SER A 110 -9.19 -8.06 -5.02
CA SER A 110 -8.80 -9.46 -5.27
C SER A 110 -8.81 -10.33 -4.01
N ALA A 111 -8.90 -9.72 -2.82
CA ALA A 111 -8.93 -10.41 -1.54
C ALA A 111 -10.32 -10.32 -0.90
N GLU A 112 -10.67 -11.34 -0.12
CA GLU A 112 -11.86 -11.37 0.72
C GLU A 112 -11.78 -10.30 1.82
N TRP A 113 -12.87 -9.61 2.11
CA TRP A 113 -13.01 -8.88 3.36
C TRP A 113 -13.44 -9.86 4.46
N SER A 114 -12.69 -9.94 5.55
CA SER A 114 -13.06 -10.74 6.72
C SER A 114 -14.04 -10.00 7.65
N ASP A 115 -13.94 -8.66 7.64
CA ASP A 115 -14.84 -7.71 8.29
C ASP A 115 -14.98 -6.50 7.37
N TRP A 116 -16.07 -5.74 7.51
CA TRP A 116 -16.22 -4.51 6.76
C TRP A 116 -16.73 -3.38 7.64
N THR A 117 -16.26 -2.18 7.29
CA THR A 117 -16.77 -0.93 7.82
C THR A 117 -17.04 0.04 6.68
N VAL A 118 -18.06 0.87 6.83
CA VAL A 118 -18.30 2.00 5.94
C VAL A 118 -18.51 3.26 6.75
N GLY A 119 -17.70 4.28 6.47
CA GLY A 119 -17.83 5.63 6.97
C GLY A 119 -18.47 6.53 5.92
N PHE A 120 -19.34 7.45 6.32
CA PHE A 120 -19.93 8.46 5.43
C PHE A 120 -20.49 9.63 6.23
N ASP A 121 -20.66 10.78 5.57
CA ASP A 121 -21.31 11.95 6.11
C ASP A 121 -22.73 12.07 5.54
N TRP A 122 -23.70 12.32 6.43
CA TRP A 122 -25.08 12.54 6.04
C TRP A 122 -25.87 13.31 7.09
N ASP A 123 -26.63 14.32 6.69
CA ASP A 123 -27.45 15.16 7.58
C ASP A 123 -28.83 14.53 7.92
N ARG A 124 -28.92 13.21 7.81
CA ARG A 124 -30.11 12.42 8.17
C ARG A 124 -29.86 11.61 9.42
N ASN A 125 -30.90 11.49 10.25
CA ASN A 125 -30.79 10.68 11.46
C ASN A 125 -31.24 9.24 11.19
N ILE A 126 -30.31 8.29 11.30
CA ILE A 126 -30.58 6.84 11.24
C ILE A 126 -31.15 6.42 12.59
N THR A 127 -32.41 5.99 12.62
CA THR A 127 -33.14 5.64 13.84
C THR A 127 -33.21 4.14 14.11
N GLN A 128 -33.05 3.34 13.06
CA GLN A 128 -33.05 1.87 13.11
C GLN A 128 -32.09 1.35 12.02
N ILE A 129 -31.42 0.24 12.29
CA ILE A 129 -30.54 -0.41 11.34
C ILE A 129 -30.74 -1.93 11.42
N TRP A 130 -30.60 -2.64 10.31
CA TRP A 130 -30.66 -4.10 10.22
C TRP A 130 -29.61 -4.62 9.25
N ASN A 131 -29.07 -5.80 9.58
CA ASN A 131 -27.93 -6.45 8.92
C ASN A 131 -26.60 -5.68 9.06
N ALA A 132 -26.53 -4.71 9.99
CA ALA A 132 -25.35 -3.96 10.34
C ALA A 132 -25.50 -3.35 11.73
N GLU A 133 -24.45 -2.74 12.26
CA GLU A 133 -24.50 -1.97 13.50
C GLU A 133 -23.86 -0.59 13.31
N ILE A 134 -24.33 0.39 14.09
CA ILE A 134 -23.69 1.72 14.15
C ILE A 134 -22.51 1.60 15.12
N VAL A 135 -21.30 1.62 14.59
CA VAL A 135 -20.06 1.59 15.37
C VAL A 135 -19.81 2.96 16.01
N SER A 136 -20.05 4.04 15.25
CA SER A 136 -19.88 5.42 15.72
C SER A 136 -20.81 6.35 14.97
N HIS A 137 -21.26 7.40 15.68
CA HIS A 137 -21.99 8.52 15.08
C HIS A 137 -21.62 9.82 15.80
N ILE A 138 -20.94 10.72 15.10
CA ILE A 138 -20.47 12.01 15.64
C ILE A 138 -20.83 13.11 14.64
N GLY A 139 -21.69 14.03 15.06
CA GLY A 139 -22.21 15.08 14.16
C GLY A 139 -23.03 14.47 13.03
N ASN A 140 -22.61 14.65 11.79
CA ASN A 140 -23.20 14.04 10.59
C ASN A 140 -22.40 12.83 10.08
N HIS A 141 -21.31 12.45 10.76
CA HIS A 141 -20.46 11.34 10.38
C HIS A 141 -20.93 10.03 11.02
N TYR A 142 -21.20 9.03 10.19
CA TYR A 142 -21.53 7.67 10.58
C TYR A 142 -20.40 6.72 10.27
N VAL A 143 -20.15 5.77 11.17
CA VAL A 143 -19.36 4.57 10.89
C VAL A 143 -20.26 3.36 11.18
N ILE A 144 -20.51 2.58 10.15
CA ILE A 144 -21.34 1.37 10.18
C ILE A 144 -20.42 0.15 10.01
N GLY A 145 -20.67 -0.88 10.78
CA GLY A 145 -19.91 -2.14 10.72
C GLY A 145 -20.80 -3.35 10.48
N ASN A 146 -20.15 -4.47 10.12
CA ASN A 146 -20.80 -5.76 9.97
C ASN A 146 -21.27 -6.34 11.31
N LEU A 147 -22.18 -7.30 11.24
CA LEU A 147 -22.49 -8.21 12.32
C LEU A 147 -21.60 -9.47 12.25
N SER A 148 -21.51 -10.22 13.32
CA SER A 148 -20.66 -11.42 13.42
C SER A 148 -20.89 -12.49 12.35
N TRP A 149 -21.97 -12.42 11.59
CA TRP A 149 -22.36 -13.41 10.58
C TRP A 149 -22.23 -12.95 9.14
N ASN A 150 -21.99 -11.67 8.87
CA ASN A 150 -21.93 -11.12 7.52
C ASN A 150 -20.67 -10.26 7.25
N GLY A 151 -19.61 -10.47 8.03
CA GLY A 151 -18.33 -9.77 7.84
C GLY A 151 -17.56 -10.23 6.60
N SER A 152 -17.69 -11.54 6.25
CA SER A 152 -17.02 -12.11 5.09
C SER A 152 -17.69 -11.69 3.79
N VAL A 153 -16.92 -11.03 2.90
CA VAL A 153 -17.34 -10.65 1.54
C VAL A 153 -16.24 -11.02 0.56
N GLU A 154 -16.44 -12.10 -0.18
CA GLU A 154 -15.45 -12.56 -1.16
C GLU A 154 -15.19 -11.52 -2.26
N ALA A 155 -14.06 -11.65 -2.94
CA ALA A 155 -13.71 -10.82 -4.10
C ALA A 155 -14.82 -10.86 -5.16
N GLY A 156 -15.27 -9.70 -5.62
CA GLY A 156 -16.36 -9.55 -6.59
C GLY A 156 -17.77 -9.71 -6.01
N GLN A 157 -17.92 -9.98 -4.70
CA GLN A 157 -19.22 -10.11 -4.05
C GLN A 157 -19.67 -8.80 -3.40
N THR A 158 -20.93 -8.80 -2.97
CA THR A 158 -21.59 -7.65 -2.35
C THR A 158 -22.20 -8.02 -1.03
N VAL A 159 -22.31 -7.02 -0.13
CA VAL A 159 -23.10 -7.10 1.09
C VAL A 159 -24.03 -5.90 1.17
N SER A 160 -25.24 -6.10 1.69
CA SER A 160 -26.21 -5.03 1.82
C SER A 160 -26.75 -4.97 3.24
N PHE A 161 -27.02 -3.75 3.69
CA PHE A 161 -27.73 -3.48 4.94
C PHE A 161 -28.77 -2.41 4.73
N GLY A 162 -29.78 -2.40 5.58
CA GLY A 162 -30.86 -1.43 5.50
C GLY A 162 -31.01 -0.64 6.79
N PHE A 163 -31.73 0.48 6.71
CA PHE A 163 -31.99 1.34 7.85
C PHE A 163 -33.27 2.16 7.66
N GLY A 164 -33.84 2.58 8.79
CA GLY A 164 -34.89 3.59 8.85
C GLY A 164 -34.33 4.92 9.34
N GLY A 165 -34.79 6.03 8.78
CA GLY A 165 -34.29 7.35 9.13
C GLY A 165 -35.33 8.47 9.04
N ASN A 166 -34.93 9.65 9.49
CA ASN A 166 -35.72 10.89 9.37
C ASN A 166 -34.80 12.12 9.21
N PRO A 167 -35.35 13.27 8.71
CA PRO A 167 -36.64 13.40 8.07
C PRO A 167 -36.72 12.64 6.74
N GLY A 168 -37.94 12.40 6.24
CA GLY A 168 -38.19 11.93 4.88
C GLY A 168 -38.02 13.03 3.84
N ASN A 169 -38.62 12.86 2.64
CA ASN A 169 -38.37 13.66 1.44
C ASN A 169 -36.89 13.64 1.06
N VAL A 170 -36.34 12.43 0.94
CA VAL A 170 -34.92 12.20 0.67
C VAL A 170 -34.60 12.53 -0.78
N THR A 171 -33.79 13.55 -1.01
CA THR A 171 -33.29 13.98 -2.33
C THR A 171 -31.78 13.97 -2.41
N ASP A 172 -31.12 13.66 -1.31
CA ASP A 172 -29.67 13.60 -1.11
C ASP A 172 -29.22 12.16 -0.83
N SER A 173 -27.94 11.93 -0.91
CA SER A 173 -27.29 10.65 -0.61
C SER A 173 -26.12 10.86 0.35
N PRO A 174 -25.66 9.81 1.04
CA PRO A 174 -24.40 9.85 1.79
C PRO A 174 -23.24 10.32 0.92
N VAL A 175 -22.33 11.12 1.50
CA VAL A 175 -21.14 11.66 0.85
C VAL A 175 -19.89 11.30 1.66
N ASN A 176 -18.69 11.57 1.11
CA ASN A 176 -17.40 11.27 1.76
C ASN A 176 -17.30 9.80 2.18
N VAL A 177 -17.71 8.91 1.30
CA VAL A 177 -17.80 7.48 1.60
C VAL A 177 -16.42 6.83 1.62
N VAL A 178 -16.13 6.13 2.71
CA VAL A 178 -14.90 5.37 2.93
C VAL A 178 -15.28 3.94 3.32
N ILE A 179 -14.80 2.93 2.61
CA ILE A 179 -15.02 1.51 2.89
C ILE A 179 -13.67 0.88 3.22
N ASN A 180 -13.56 0.27 4.42
CA ASN A 180 -12.33 -0.36 4.91
C ASN A 180 -11.09 0.55 4.78
N GLY A 181 -11.25 1.86 5.05
CA GLY A 181 -10.19 2.85 4.94
C GLY A 181 -9.93 3.39 3.52
N THR A 182 -10.61 2.86 2.49
CA THR A 182 -10.46 3.30 1.10
C THR A 182 -11.62 4.20 0.68
N SER A 183 -11.32 5.40 0.14
CA SER A 183 -12.34 6.32 -0.38
C SER A 183 -12.96 5.77 -1.67
N VAL A 184 -14.29 5.82 -1.77
CA VAL A 184 -15.04 5.37 -2.95
C VAL A 184 -14.88 6.29 -4.17
N ASN A 185 -14.52 7.55 -3.94
CA ASN A 185 -14.38 8.55 -5.01
C ASN A 185 -12.92 8.75 -5.48
N GLY A 186 -11.97 7.95 -4.97
CA GLY A 186 -10.54 8.11 -5.31
C GLY A 186 -9.87 9.34 -4.65
N ASP A 187 -10.60 10.12 -3.88
CA ASP A 187 -10.01 11.14 -3.03
C ASP A 187 -9.30 10.46 -1.84
N PRO A 188 -8.14 10.95 -1.39
CA PRO A 188 -7.50 10.41 -0.21
C PRO A 188 -8.49 10.47 0.97
N PRO A 189 -8.56 9.41 1.80
CA PRO A 189 -9.41 9.44 2.99
C PRO A 189 -9.09 10.68 3.80
N PRO A 190 -10.08 11.29 4.46
CA PRO A 190 -9.82 12.41 5.36
C PRO A 190 -8.73 11.97 6.35
N PRO A 191 -7.77 12.85 6.69
CA PRO A 191 -6.68 12.50 7.58
C PRO A 191 -7.28 11.89 8.85
N SER A 192 -6.85 10.67 9.18
CA SER A 192 -7.21 10.04 10.46
C SER A 192 -6.88 11.03 11.57
N GLU A 193 -7.79 11.19 12.54
CA GLU A 193 -7.45 11.95 13.74
C GLU A 193 -6.11 11.44 14.28
N PRO A 194 -5.18 12.34 14.67
CA PRO A 194 -3.87 11.92 15.10
C PRO A 194 -4.02 11.02 16.34
N ASP A 195 -3.58 9.78 16.20
CA ASP A 195 -3.51 8.84 17.31
C ASP A 195 -2.41 9.31 18.26
N ILE A 196 -2.81 9.83 19.43
CA ILE A 196 -1.87 10.30 20.45
C ILE A 196 -1.56 9.09 21.33
N SER A 197 -0.45 8.41 21.05
CA SER A 197 0.09 7.39 21.92
C SER A 197 1.30 7.90 22.70
N ILE A 198 1.36 7.63 24.00
CA ILE A 198 2.55 7.82 24.82
C ILE A 198 3.18 6.43 24.98
N ALA A 199 4.41 6.28 24.50
CA ALA A 199 5.18 5.06 24.76
C ALA A 199 5.68 5.07 26.22
N ASP A 200 5.57 3.92 26.88
CA ASP A 200 6.18 3.73 28.20
C ASP A 200 7.70 3.83 28.08
N ILE A 201 8.29 4.74 28.86
CA ILE A 201 9.74 4.91 28.92
C ILE A 201 10.25 4.19 30.17
N THR A 202 11.09 3.19 29.98
CA THR A 202 11.84 2.56 31.06
C THR A 202 13.22 3.20 31.14
N LEU A 203 13.50 3.88 32.24
CA LEU A 203 14.81 4.44 32.51
C LEU A 203 15.54 3.54 33.52
N ASN A 204 16.78 3.19 33.21
CA ASN A 204 17.67 2.56 34.20
C ASN A 204 18.33 3.64 35.06
N GLU A 205 18.25 3.47 36.36
CA GLU A 205 18.97 4.32 37.33
C GLU A 205 20.46 4.00 37.21
N GLY A 206 21.27 4.99 36.87
CA GLY A 206 22.72 4.84 36.84
C GLY A 206 23.31 4.96 38.26
N ASP A 207 24.47 4.37 38.50
CA ASP A 207 25.13 4.29 39.80
C ASP A 207 25.54 5.65 40.42
N SER A 208 25.45 6.76 39.65
CA SER A 208 25.61 8.13 40.13
C SER A 208 25.11 9.14 39.10
N GLY A 209 24.27 10.09 39.52
CA GLY A 209 23.82 11.22 38.73
C GLY A 209 22.28 11.27 38.54
N THR A 210 21.78 12.47 38.30
CA THR A 210 20.37 12.70 37.96
C THR A 210 20.10 12.35 36.49
N THR A 211 19.22 11.41 36.22
CA THR A 211 18.62 11.21 34.90
C THR A 211 17.55 12.28 34.67
N THR A 212 17.67 13.01 33.56
CA THR A 212 16.67 13.97 33.09
C THR A 212 15.90 13.34 31.91
#